data_d3fedb6fc6fc1a46bfe391cde3e17b89
#
_entry.id   d3fedb6fc6fc1a46bfe391cde3e17b89
#
_cell.length_a   1.000
_cell.length_b   1.000
_cell.length_c   1.000
_cell.angle_alpha   90.00
_cell.angle_beta   90.00
_cell.angle_gamma   90.00
#
_symmetry.space_group_name_H-M   'P 1'
#
loop_
_entity.id
_entity.type
_entity.pdbx_description
1 polymer ?
#
loop_
_entity_poly.entity_id
_entity_poly.type
_entity_poly.pdbx_seq_one_letter_code
_entity_poly.pdbx_strand_id
1 'polypeptide(L)'
;MDKAYVTLVRHLAETHDAEIISNSSIEHASVLIGEMFQRGSGEAQIFTGSLNPALYAREEIVSAIGTYLSNSASQLRILIQDATEGESNASIFKEKVKDSLGESVLSRIEVKTAGSFGKDQPYHFTTVGDTAFRFEPDRSKHEAFASFGRPDTVKKINKVFESFWKEAIPCGKTDLPAMQSM
;
A
#
# COMPACT_ATOMS: atom_id res chain seq x y z
N MET A 1 -4.54 -4.30 21.81
CA MET A 1 -3.86 -5.05 20.73
C MET A 1 -3.37 -6.38 21.30
N ASP A 2 -3.59 -7.47 20.61
CA ASP A 2 -3.16 -8.81 21.01
C ASP A 2 -1.63 -8.93 20.93
N LYS A 3 -0.99 -9.08 22.09
CA LYS A 3 0.48 -9.18 22.19
C LYS A 3 1.03 -10.44 21.50
N ALA A 4 0.27 -11.54 21.51
CA ALA A 4 0.70 -12.78 20.86
C ALA A 4 0.75 -12.62 19.35
N TYR A 5 -0.27 -11.95 18.76
CA TYR A 5 -0.30 -11.64 17.34
C TYR A 5 0.87 -10.73 16.92
N VAL A 6 1.13 -9.67 17.67
CA VAL A 6 2.28 -8.77 17.39
C VAL A 6 3.62 -9.53 17.43
N THR A 7 3.80 -10.39 18.42
CA THR A 7 5.03 -11.18 18.55
C THR A 7 5.20 -12.14 17.38
N LEU A 8 4.12 -12.83 16.98
CA LEU A 8 4.13 -13.72 15.83
C LEU A 8 4.49 -12.98 14.54
N VAL A 9 3.79 -11.87 14.24
CA VAL A 9 4.04 -11.10 13.02
C VAL A 9 5.48 -10.60 12.96
N ARG A 10 6.01 -10.08 14.05
CA ARG A 10 7.41 -9.66 14.14
C ARG A 10 8.39 -10.78 13.86
N HIS A 11 8.17 -11.93 14.46
CA HIS A 11 9.02 -13.10 14.23
C HIS A 11 9.04 -13.52 12.76
N LEU A 12 7.86 -13.65 12.14
CA LEU A 12 7.74 -14.00 10.73
C LEU A 12 8.38 -12.96 9.81
N ALA A 13 8.26 -11.68 10.16
CA ALA A 13 8.87 -10.59 9.40
C ALA A 13 10.41 -10.60 9.53
N GLU A 14 10.94 -10.86 10.73
CA GLU A 14 12.38 -10.97 11.01
C GLU A 14 13.05 -12.14 10.29
N THR A 15 12.35 -13.25 10.21
CA THR A 15 12.87 -14.48 9.59
C THR A 15 12.56 -14.61 8.11
N HIS A 16 11.83 -13.66 7.55
CA HIS A 16 11.28 -13.74 6.18
C HIS A 16 10.52 -15.05 5.93
N ASP A 17 9.68 -15.42 6.90
CA ASP A 17 8.99 -16.70 6.88
C ASP A 17 7.90 -16.75 5.82
N ALA A 18 7.76 -17.91 5.17
CA ALA A 18 6.75 -18.14 4.14
C ALA A 18 5.38 -18.54 4.69
N GLU A 19 5.21 -18.59 6.00
CA GLU A 19 3.93 -18.87 6.64
C GLU A 19 2.88 -17.84 6.22
N ILE A 20 1.66 -18.31 5.97
CA ILE A 20 0.51 -17.46 5.67
C ILE A 20 -0.21 -17.14 6.98
N ILE A 21 -0.33 -15.86 7.27
CA ILE A 21 -1.12 -15.37 8.40
C ILE A 21 -2.33 -14.59 7.89
N SER A 22 -3.43 -14.64 8.63
CA SER A 22 -4.65 -13.91 8.31
C SER A 22 -4.87 -12.73 9.26
N ASN A 23 -5.58 -11.73 8.78
CA ASN A 23 -6.10 -10.64 9.60
C ASN A 23 -7.52 -10.27 9.19
N SER A 24 -8.32 -9.82 10.17
CA SER A 24 -9.70 -9.38 9.97
C SER A 24 -10.01 -8.06 10.70
N SER A 25 -8.99 -7.36 11.18
CA SER A 25 -9.16 -6.05 11.83
C SER A 25 -8.13 -5.05 11.31
N ILE A 26 -8.45 -3.76 11.48
CA ILE A 26 -7.56 -2.66 11.11
C ILE A 26 -6.29 -2.63 11.98
N GLU A 27 -6.40 -3.05 13.24
CA GLU A 27 -5.27 -3.16 14.17
C GLU A 27 -4.28 -4.22 13.72
N HIS A 28 -4.77 -5.39 13.30
CA HIS A 28 -3.93 -6.44 12.76
C HIS A 28 -3.32 -6.04 11.42
N ALA A 29 -4.09 -5.37 10.55
CA ALA A 29 -3.59 -4.83 9.29
C ALA A 29 -2.46 -3.81 9.52
N SER A 30 -2.62 -2.95 10.54
CA SER A 30 -1.59 -1.96 10.92
C SER A 30 -0.28 -2.63 11.33
N VAL A 31 -0.34 -3.70 12.15
CA VAL A 31 0.85 -4.46 12.54
C VAL A 31 1.54 -5.08 11.32
N LEU A 32 0.78 -5.76 10.46
CA LEU A 32 1.33 -6.41 9.26
C LEU A 32 2.02 -5.41 8.33
N ILE A 33 1.30 -4.35 7.95
CA ILE A 33 1.81 -3.33 7.04
C ILE A 33 3.01 -2.60 7.69
N GLY A 34 2.92 -2.29 8.98
CA GLY A 34 4.02 -1.68 9.73
C GLY A 34 5.30 -2.52 9.66
N GLU A 35 5.23 -3.82 9.97
CA GLU A 35 6.39 -4.72 9.92
C GLU A 35 6.90 -4.94 8.48
N MET A 36 6.01 -4.95 7.46
CA MET A 36 6.42 -5.01 6.06
C MET A 36 7.31 -3.81 5.68
N PHE A 37 6.89 -2.59 6.03
CA PHE A 37 7.67 -1.38 5.75
C PHE A 37 8.91 -1.26 6.65
N GLN A 38 8.81 -1.62 7.92
CA GLN A 38 9.93 -1.52 8.86
C GLN A 38 11.14 -2.37 8.42
N ARG A 39 10.90 -3.49 7.72
CA ARG A 39 11.92 -4.46 7.37
C ARG A 39 12.15 -4.61 5.87
N GLY A 40 11.28 -4.01 5.06
CA GLY A 40 11.38 -4.09 3.62
C GLY A 40 12.36 -3.09 3.03
N SER A 41 12.68 -3.29 1.75
CA SER A 41 13.50 -2.38 0.95
C SER A 41 13.14 -2.51 -0.53
N GLY A 42 13.59 -1.58 -1.36
CA GLY A 42 13.35 -1.59 -2.79
C GLY A 42 12.03 -0.93 -3.16
N GLU A 43 11.18 -1.57 -3.93
CA GLU A 43 9.89 -1.05 -4.34
C GLU A 43 8.76 -1.55 -3.44
N ALA A 44 7.86 -0.65 -3.07
CA ALA A 44 6.61 -0.99 -2.41
C ALA A 44 5.42 -0.52 -3.26
N GLN A 45 4.36 -1.31 -3.25
CA GLN A 45 3.13 -1.06 -4.00
C GLN A 45 1.93 -1.21 -3.08
N ILE A 46 1.03 -0.24 -3.12
CA ILE A 46 -0.26 -0.28 -2.44
C ILE A 46 -1.36 -0.12 -3.49
N PHE A 47 -2.26 -1.11 -3.57
CA PHE A 47 -3.50 -1.02 -4.32
C PHE A 47 -4.66 -1.06 -3.34
N THR A 48 -5.44 0.02 -3.30
CA THR A 48 -6.44 0.24 -2.24
C THR A 48 -7.66 1.02 -2.76
N GLY A 49 -8.78 0.93 -2.04
CA GLY A 49 -9.99 1.70 -2.37
C GLY A 49 -9.75 3.20 -2.30
N SER A 50 -9.59 3.74 -1.12
CA SER A 50 -9.48 5.20 -0.89
C SER A 50 -8.28 5.60 -0.02
N LEU A 51 -7.31 4.73 0.20
CA LEU A 51 -6.18 4.98 1.12
C LEU A 51 -6.65 5.42 2.52
N ASN A 52 -7.51 4.60 3.13
CA ASN A 52 -8.22 4.91 4.38
C ASN A 52 -7.29 5.47 5.47
N PRO A 53 -7.50 6.72 5.94
CA PRO A 53 -6.66 7.35 6.95
C PRO A 53 -6.65 6.63 8.30
N ALA A 54 -7.73 5.91 8.65
CA ALA A 54 -7.78 5.10 9.86
C ALA A 54 -6.73 3.97 9.88
N LEU A 55 -6.15 3.63 8.73
CA LEU A 55 -5.03 2.71 8.59
C LEU A 55 -3.75 3.44 8.21
N TYR A 56 -3.74 4.09 7.05
CA TYR A 56 -2.51 4.61 6.43
C TYR A 56 -2.00 5.94 7.03
N ALA A 57 -2.86 6.68 7.74
CA ALA A 57 -2.45 7.90 8.45
C ALA A 57 -2.16 7.69 9.95
N ARG A 58 -2.08 6.42 10.40
CA ARG A 58 -1.64 6.08 11.75
C ARG A 58 -0.16 6.40 11.93
N GLU A 59 0.20 6.86 13.11
CA GLU A 59 1.57 7.26 13.43
C GLU A 59 2.56 6.10 13.22
N GLU A 60 2.20 4.89 13.64
CA GLU A 60 3.02 3.70 13.48
C GLU A 60 3.26 3.33 12.01
N ILE A 61 2.26 3.53 11.13
CA ILE A 61 2.40 3.27 9.69
C ILE A 61 3.24 4.36 9.02
N VAL A 62 2.98 5.63 9.35
CA VAL A 62 3.76 6.77 8.83
C VAL A 62 5.23 6.62 9.23
N SER A 63 5.50 6.26 10.50
CA SER A 63 6.85 6.02 11.00
C SER A 63 7.54 4.85 10.29
N ALA A 64 6.84 3.73 10.06
CA ALA A 64 7.38 2.57 9.36
C ALA A 64 7.70 2.89 7.88
N ILE A 65 6.80 3.60 7.18
CA ILE A 65 7.04 4.11 5.82
C ILE A 65 8.23 5.08 5.82
N GLY A 66 8.39 5.86 6.88
CA GLY A 66 9.54 6.72 7.06
C GLY A 66 10.85 5.97 7.13
N THR A 67 10.89 4.95 7.96
CA THR A 67 12.06 4.08 8.06
C THR A 67 12.39 3.44 6.71
N TYR A 68 11.37 2.94 6.00
CA TYR A 68 11.51 2.38 4.66
C TYR A 68 12.06 3.40 3.65
N LEU A 69 11.51 4.60 3.61
CA LEU A 69 11.93 5.67 2.71
C LEU A 69 13.24 6.35 3.13
N SER A 70 13.80 6.08 4.31
CA SER A 70 15.14 6.53 4.67
C SER A 70 16.23 5.90 3.79
N ASN A 71 15.97 4.70 3.27
CA ASN A 71 16.79 4.10 2.23
C ASN A 71 16.51 4.78 0.87
N SER A 72 17.55 5.39 0.27
CA SER A 72 17.43 6.14 -0.98
C SER A 72 16.99 5.27 -2.19
N ALA A 73 17.20 3.96 -2.14
CA ALA A 73 16.74 3.03 -3.17
C ALA A 73 15.25 2.65 -3.03
N SER A 74 14.60 3.00 -1.92
CA SER A 74 13.19 2.65 -1.68
C SER A 74 12.25 3.65 -2.34
N GLN A 75 11.18 3.12 -2.97
CA GLN A 75 10.12 3.89 -3.61
C GLN A 75 8.76 3.31 -3.21
N LEU A 76 7.76 4.17 -3.07
CA LEU A 76 6.38 3.80 -2.76
C LEU A 76 5.45 4.25 -3.87
N ARG A 77 4.76 3.31 -4.51
CA ARG A 77 3.72 3.56 -5.50
C ARG A 77 2.36 3.17 -4.93
N ILE A 78 1.41 4.10 -5.00
CA ILE A 78 0.06 3.92 -4.48
C ILE A 78 -0.94 4.09 -5.61
N LEU A 79 -1.84 3.13 -5.75
CA LEU A 79 -2.91 3.15 -6.71
C LEU A 79 -4.25 3.10 -5.98
N ILE A 80 -5.05 4.16 -6.11
CA ILE A 80 -6.36 4.31 -5.48
C ILE A 80 -7.49 4.03 -6.47
N GLN A 81 -8.54 3.33 -6.02
CA GLN A 81 -9.69 3.00 -6.86
C GLN A 81 -10.76 4.10 -6.86
N ASP A 82 -11.02 4.71 -5.71
CA ASP A 82 -11.96 5.81 -5.55
C ASP A 82 -11.22 7.15 -5.65
N ALA A 83 -11.33 7.83 -6.79
CA ALA A 83 -10.68 9.10 -7.02
C ALA A 83 -11.14 10.18 -6.04
N THR A 84 -12.44 10.25 -5.73
CA THR A 84 -13.03 11.35 -4.97
C THR A 84 -12.52 11.38 -3.53
N GLU A 85 -12.68 10.26 -2.82
CA GLU A 85 -12.22 10.12 -1.44
C GLU A 85 -10.70 9.92 -1.38
N GLY A 86 -10.16 9.12 -2.30
CA GLY A 86 -8.77 8.71 -2.30
C GLY A 86 -7.79 9.86 -2.55
N GLU A 87 -8.11 10.84 -3.37
CA GLU A 87 -7.24 12.01 -3.58
C GLU A 87 -7.14 12.88 -2.33
N SER A 88 -8.26 13.07 -1.62
CA SER A 88 -8.26 13.77 -0.32
C SER A 88 -7.42 13.01 0.71
N ASN A 89 -7.62 11.69 0.82
CA ASN A 89 -6.89 10.84 1.74
C ASN A 89 -5.38 10.77 1.41
N ALA A 90 -5.03 10.74 0.12
CA ALA A 90 -3.64 10.80 -0.32
C ALA A 90 -2.96 12.11 0.05
N SER A 91 -3.69 13.22 0.04
CA SER A 91 -3.18 14.51 0.51
C SER A 91 -2.92 14.48 2.01
N ILE A 92 -3.86 13.96 2.82
CA ILE A 92 -3.68 13.78 4.27
C ILE A 92 -2.48 12.88 4.57
N PHE A 93 -2.36 11.75 3.85
CA PHE A 93 -1.23 10.84 4.01
C PHE A 93 0.11 11.51 3.71
N LYS A 94 0.22 12.21 2.57
CA LYS A 94 1.45 12.92 2.18
C LYS A 94 1.83 14.03 3.16
N GLU A 95 0.85 14.76 3.69
CA GLU A 95 1.08 15.78 4.71
C GLU A 95 1.68 15.18 5.98
N LYS A 96 1.09 14.07 6.50
CA LYS A 96 1.64 13.37 7.67
C LYS A 96 3.05 12.82 7.43
N VAL A 97 3.31 12.29 6.25
CA VAL A 97 4.66 11.83 5.88
C VAL A 97 5.63 13.02 5.82
N LYS A 98 5.22 14.13 5.22
CA LYS A 98 6.01 15.37 5.18
C LYS A 98 6.33 15.90 6.56
N ASP A 99 5.33 15.97 7.45
CA ASP A 99 5.50 16.46 8.83
C ASP A 99 6.47 15.60 9.65
N SER A 100 6.44 14.29 9.40
CA SER A 100 7.30 13.34 10.11
C SER A 100 8.74 13.28 9.57
N LEU A 101 8.94 13.44 8.26
CA LEU A 101 10.19 13.08 7.57
C LEU A 101 10.77 14.20 6.70
N GLY A 102 10.06 15.31 6.57
CA GLY A 102 10.42 16.40 5.68
C GLY A 102 9.95 16.18 4.23
N GLU A 103 10.05 17.24 3.44
CA GLU A 103 9.49 17.29 2.07
C GLU A 103 10.26 16.42 1.06
N SER A 104 11.54 16.19 1.29
CA SER A 104 12.41 15.47 0.36
C SER A 104 11.99 14.03 0.07
N VAL A 105 11.30 13.38 1.01
CA VAL A 105 10.81 12.00 0.83
C VAL A 105 9.63 11.91 -0.11
N LEU A 106 8.86 12.99 -0.29
CA LEU A 106 7.67 13.00 -1.13
C LEU A 106 7.95 12.69 -2.60
N SER A 107 9.15 13.01 -3.08
CA SER A 107 9.59 12.68 -4.46
C SER A 107 9.68 11.18 -4.73
N ARG A 108 9.68 10.34 -3.68
CA ARG A 108 9.73 8.88 -3.75
C ARG A 108 8.37 8.22 -3.48
N ILE A 109 7.32 9.04 -3.37
CA ILE A 109 5.93 8.58 -3.21
C ILE A 109 5.13 9.03 -4.42
N GLU A 110 4.75 8.09 -5.25
CA GLU A 110 3.87 8.36 -6.39
C GLU A 110 2.46 7.82 -6.11
N VAL A 111 1.44 8.67 -6.32
CA VAL A 111 0.04 8.29 -6.14
C VAL A 111 -0.71 8.54 -7.44
N LYS A 112 -1.43 7.53 -7.90
CA LYS A 112 -2.30 7.58 -9.07
C LYS A 112 -3.69 7.04 -8.76
N THR A 113 -4.67 7.43 -9.58
CA THR A 113 -6.00 6.85 -9.58
C THR A 113 -6.07 5.74 -10.63
N ALA A 114 -6.69 4.62 -10.26
CA ALA A 114 -6.85 3.47 -11.14
C ALA A 114 -7.73 3.79 -12.34
N GLY A 115 -7.31 3.36 -13.53
CA GLY A 115 -8.12 3.34 -14.73
C GLY A 115 -9.21 2.27 -14.66
N SER A 116 -9.93 2.09 -15.79
CA SER A 116 -11.11 1.20 -15.88
C SER A 116 -10.86 -0.23 -15.40
N PHE A 117 -9.67 -0.79 -15.68
CA PHE A 117 -9.33 -2.16 -15.25
C PHE A 117 -9.13 -2.32 -13.75
N GLY A 118 -8.53 -1.31 -13.09
CA GLY A 118 -8.26 -1.36 -11.65
C GLY A 118 -9.45 -0.92 -10.79
N LYS A 119 -10.26 0.03 -11.30
CA LYS A 119 -11.29 0.71 -10.51
C LYS A 119 -12.31 -0.21 -9.85
N ASP A 120 -12.76 -1.24 -10.56
CA ASP A 120 -13.85 -2.12 -10.12
C ASP A 120 -13.36 -3.46 -9.53
N GLN A 121 -12.05 -3.60 -9.31
CA GLN A 121 -11.53 -4.83 -8.71
C GLN A 121 -12.02 -4.99 -7.27
N PRO A 122 -12.45 -6.19 -6.86
CA PRO A 122 -13.00 -6.43 -5.52
C PRO A 122 -11.94 -6.54 -4.42
N TYR A 123 -10.66 -6.57 -4.77
CA TYR A 123 -9.55 -6.85 -3.87
C TYR A 123 -8.63 -5.65 -3.68
N HIS A 124 -7.89 -5.70 -2.58
CA HIS A 124 -6.80 -4.79 -2.27
C HIS A 124 -5.51 -5.57 -1.99
N PHE A 125 -4.37 -4.93 -2.13
CA PHE A 125 -3.11 -5.54 -1.74
C PHE A 125 -2.02 -4.50 -1.44
N THR A 126 -1.04 -4.96 -0.67
CA THR A 126 0.23 -4.26 -0.44
C THR A 126 1.37 -5.25 -0.68
N THR A 127 2.39 -4.83 -1.40
CA THR A 127 3.67 -5.55 -1.50
C THR A 127 4.80 -4.64 -1.06
N VAL A 128 5.82 -5.20 -0.40
CA VAL A 128 7.03 -4.46 -0.02
C VAL A 128 8.24 -5.33 -0.34
N GLY A 129 9.13 -4.80 -1.17
CA GLY A 129 10.24 -5.56 -1.71
C GLY A 129 9.77 -6.70 -2.61
N ASP A 130 10.49 -7.81 -2.56
CA ASP A 130 10.25 -8.97 -3.42
C ASP A 130 9.66 -10.19 -2.67
N THR A 131 9.46 -10.11 -1.35
CA THR A 131 9.06 -11.27 -0.54
C THR A 131 7.80 -11.07 0.31
N ALA A 132 7.46 -9.83 0.66
CA ALA A 132 6.37 -9.53 1.58
C ALA A 132 5.11 -9.06 0.84
N PHE A 133 3.97 -9.62 1.20
CA PHE A 133 2.67 -9.17 0.70
C PHE A 133 1.58 -9.26 1.76
N ARG A 134 0.54 -8.42 1.60
CA ARG A 134 -0.78 -8.53 2.21
C ARG A 134 -1.80 -8.46 1.08
N PHE A 135 -2.72 -9.41 1.02
CA PHE A 135 -3.77 -9.50 0.00
C PHE A 135 -5.13 -9.65 0.66
N GLU A 136 -6.05 -8.78 0.31
CA GLU A 136 -7.44 -8.73 0.76
C GLU A 136 -8.35 -9.07 -0.42
N PRO A 137 -8.84 -10.32 -0.53
CA PRO A 137 -9.55 -10.79 -1.73
C PRO A 137 -10.93 -10.15 -1.91
N ASP A 138 -11.52 -9.68 -0.83
CA ASP A 138 -12.84 -9.04 -0.83
C ASP A 138 -12.81 -7.82 0.09
N ARG A 139 -12.74 -6.64 -0.51
CA ARG A 139 -12.69 -5.35 0.20
C ARG A 139 -13.90 -5.08 1.12
N SER A 140 -15.01 -5.80 0.94
CA SER A 140 -16.21 -5.67 1.77
C SER A 140 -16.11 -6.45 3.09
N LYS A 141 -15.19 -7.43 3.19
CA LYS A 141 -15.06 -8.32 4.35
C LYS A 141 -13.92 -7.96 5.29
N HIS A 142 -12.98 -7.14 4.84
CA HIS A 142 -11.78 -6.75 5.60
C HIS A 142 -10.92 -7.94 6.06
N GLU A 143 -11.07 -9.09 5.42
CA GLU A 143 -10.25 -10.29 5.66
C GLU A 143 -9.09 -10.32 4.67
N ALA A 144 -7.89 -10.50 5.17
CA ALA A 144 -6.70 -10.55 4.33
C ALA A 144 -5.72 -11.64 4.76
N PHE A 145 -4.86 -12.01 3.81
CA PHE A 145 -3.75 -12.92 3.99
C PHE A 145 -2.44 -12.17 3.81
N ALA A 146 -1.43 -12.53 4.58
CA ALA A 146 -0.11 -11.93 4.47
C ALA A 146 0.99 -12.99 4.64
N SER A 147 2.16 -12.69 4.10
CA SER A 147 3.38 -13.47 4.31
C SER A 147 4.60 -12.56 4.08
N PHE A 148 5.73 -12.94 4.65
CA PHE A 148 6.98 -12.21 4.53
C PHE A 148 8.04 -12.93 3.68
N GLY A 149 7.77 -14.16 3.23
CA GLY A 149 8.74 -15.02 2.54
C GLY A 149 8.21 -15.69 1.25
N ARG A 150 7.39 -15.00 0.42
CA ARG A 150 6.79 -15.60 -0.77
C ARG A 150 7.07 -14.83 -2.07
N PRO A 151 8.29 -14.88 -2.60
CA PRO A 151 8.68 -14.09 -3.77
C PRO A 151 7.86 -14.40 -5.02
N ASP A 152 7.47 -15.65 -5.26
CA ASP A 152 6.64 -15.99 -6.42
C ASP A 152 5.24 -15.38 -6.36
N THR A 153 4.67 -15.26 -5.15
CA THR A 153 3.37 -14.60 -4.93
C THR A 153 3.51 -13.09 -5.16
N VAL A 154 4.51 -12.46 -4.57
CA VAL A 154 4.81 -11.03 -4.76
C VAL A 154 5.00 -10.71 -6.24
N LYS A 155 5.78 -11.50 -6.95
CA LYS A 155 5.99 -11.32 -8.41
C LYS A 155 4.68 -11.36 -9.21
N LYS A 156 3.73 -12.23 -8.84
CA LYS A 156 2.41 -12.30 -9.49
C LYS A 156 1.58 -11.05 -9.18
N ILE A 157 1.55 -10.63 -7.91
CA ILE A 157 0.81 -9.43 -7.48
C ILE A 157 1.39 -8.18 -8.16
N ASN A 158 2.72 -8.05 -8.20
CA ASN A 158 3.38 -6.91 -8.83
C ASN A 158 3.08 -6.84 -10.35
N LYS A 159 2.96 -7.97 -11.05
CA LYS A 159 2.52 -7.97 -12.46
C LYS A 159 1.11 -7.42 -12.63
N VAL A 160 0.20 -7.74 -11.72
CA VAL A 160 -1.17 -7.18 -11.72
C VAL A 160 -1.12 -5.68 -11.48
N PHE A 161 -0.36 -5.23 -10.48
CA PHE A 161 -0.17 -3.81 -10.21
C PHE A 161 0.34 -3.06 -11.44
N GLU A 162 1.38 -3.58 -12.11
CA GLU A 162 1.95 -2.96 -13.30
C GLU A 162 0.93 -2.82 -14.45
N SER A 163 0.03 -3.80 -14.60
CA SER A 163 -1.03 -3.71 -15.61
C SER A 163 -2.00 -2.55 -15.33
N PHE A 164 -2.36 -2.35 -14.05
CA PHE A 164 -3.22 -1.24 -13.63
C PHE A 164 -2.49 0.11 -13.67
N TRP A 165 -1.20 0.11 -13.29
CA TRP A 165 -0.38 1.31 -13.24
C TRP A 165 -0.18 1.98 -14.60
N LYS A 166 -0.12 1.19 -15.67
CA LYS A 166 0.00 1.67 -17.05
C LYS A 166 -1.19 2.50 -17.52
N GLU A 167 -2.39 2.20 -17.01
CA GLU A 167 -3.63 2.89 -17.36
C GLU A 167 -4.03 3.93 -16.31
N ALA A 168 -3.25 4.05 -15.22
CA ALA A 168 -3.55 4.90 -14.09
C ALA A 168 -3.31 6.38 -14.41
N ILE A 169 -4.17 7.22 -13.85
CA ILE A 169 -4.16 8.67 -14.04
C ILE A 169 -3.50 9.33 -12.83
N PRO A 170 -2.56 10.27 -13.01
CA PRO A 170 -2.01 11.02 -11.90
C PRO A 170 -3.11 11.74 -11.10
N CYS A 171 -3.07 11.65 -9.77
CA CYS A 171 -4.02 12.36 -8.91
C CYS A 171 -4.06 13.86 -9.22
N GLY A 172 -5.26 14.44 -9.21
CA GLY A 172 -5.48 15.85 -9.53
C GLY A 172 -5.59 16.17 -11.04
N LYS A 173 -5.49 15.17 -11.91
CA LYS A 173 -5.84 15.29 -13.33
C LYS A 173 -7.16 14.57 -13.57
N THR A 174 -8.25 15.32 -13.55
CA THR A 174 -9.54 14.83 -14.04
C THR A 174 -9.41 14.64 -15.56
N ASP A 175 -9.76 13.45 -16.08
CA ASP A 175 -10.02 13.28 -17.51
C ASP A 175 -11.18 14.21 -17.89
N LEU A 176 -10.86 15.39 -18.38
CA LEU A 176 -11.82 16.15 -19.17
C LEU A 176 -12.03 15.32 -20.44
N PRO A 177 -13.25 14.84 -20.73
CA PRO A 177 -13.51 14.16 -21.98
C PRO A 177 -13.09 15.11 -23.09
N ALA A 178 -12.24 14.61 -24.01
CA ALA A 178 -11.86 15.37 -25.19
C ALA A 178 -13.16 15.82 -25.86
N MET A 179 -13.49 17.12 -25.78
CA MET A 179 -14.56 17.71 -26.58
C MET A 179 -14.15 17.46 -28.02
N GLN A 180 -14.79 16.48 -28.65
CA GLN A 180 -14.74 16.33 -30.09
C GLN A 180 -15.31 17.63 -30.65
N SER A 181 -14.42 18.45 -31.19
CA SER A 181 -14.78 19.59 -32.01
C SER A 181 -15.51 19.05 -33.25
N MET A 182 -16.81 19.30 -33.29
CA MET A 182 -17.64 19.16 -34.48
C MET A 182 -17.24 20.23 -35.49
#